data_d3d3223e81a5e3dd3994bb0686454451
#
_entry.id   d3d3223e81a5e3dd3994bb0686454451
#
_cell.length_a   1.000
_cell.length_b   1.000
_cell.length_c   1.000
_cell.angle_alpha   90.00
_cell.angle_beta   90.00
_cell.angle_gamma   90.00
#
_symmetry.space_group_name_H-M   'P 1'
#
loop_
_entity.id
_entity.type
_entity.pdbx_description
1 polymer ?
#
loop_
_entity_poly.entity_id
_entity_poly.type
_entity_poly.pdbx_seq_one_letter_code
_entity_poly.pdbx_strand_id
1 'polypeptide(L)'
;FKELYYLSVDLFYSQIPSRKLWQGYHLFAVDGSRIELPNSKSTFDFFGEMSSYPDPNRRYTMGLASIIYDVLDDYILHASIHKFLSSERAAALEHLKVLEDMGLYNNSIIIFDRGYYSEDMFRYCVEHGHLCVMRLKEGINLSKKCNGDMISVLQGTSKEGTSDVPIRVLEIPLDDGTKEYLATNLFDPAVTKDMFWELYFYRWPVELKYKELKSRFAMEEFSGATAVSIQQEFYINMLLSNLASLIKNEADEEIQISAKST
;
A
#
# COMPACT_ATOMS: atom_id res chain seq x y z
N PHE A 1 8.58 11.06 -17.51
CA PHE A 1 9.09 10.58 -16.20
C PHE A 1 8.37 9.31 -15.74
N LYS A 2 7.09 9.13 -16.06
CA LYS A 2 6.37 7.90 -15.72
C LYS A 2 7.09 6.64 -16.22
N GLU A 3 7.46 6.62 -17.50
CA GLU A 3 8.19 5.49 -18.10
C GLU A 3 9.56 5.27 -17.46
N LEU A 4 10.28 6.35 -17.14
CA LEU A 4 11.58 6.26 -16.47
C LEU A 4 11.45 5.69 -15.05
N TYR A 5 10.40 6.09 -14.31
CA TYR A 5 10.10 5.53 -13.01
C TYR A 5 9.86 4.01 -13.11
N TYR A 6 8.98 3.56 -14.02
CA TYR A 6 8.72 2.12 -14.17
C TYR A 6 9.93 1.34 -14.66
N LEU A 7 10.74 1.91 -15.57
CA LEU A 7 12.01 1.29 -15.96
C LEU A 7 12.93 1.10 -14.75
N SER A 8 13.00 2.08 -13.84
CA SER A 8 13.81 1.95 -12.60
C SER A 8 13.29 0.84 -11.69
N VAL A 9 11.96 0.66 -11.62
CA VAL A 9 11.33 -0.43 -10.85
C VAL A 9 11.66 -1.79 -11.46
N ASP A 10 11.51 -1.94 -12.78
CA ASP A 10 11.84 -3.18 -13.48
C ASP A 10 13.32 -3.57 -13.29
N LEU A 11 14.23 -2.59 -13.38
CA LEU A 11 15.65 -2.81 -13.14
C LEU A 11 15.93 -3.24 -11.70
N PHE A 12 15.28 -2.60 -10.72
CA PHE A 12 15.42 -2.97 -9.31
C PHE A 12 15.03 -4.42 -9.06
N TYR A 13 13.84 -4.82 -9.50
CA TYR A 13 13.33 -6.16 -9.25
C TYR A 13 13.95 -7.26 -10.11
N SER A 14 14.53 -6.92 -11.27
CA SER A 14 15.19 -7.89 -12.16
C SER A 14 16.68 -8.06 -11.88
N GLN A 15 17.38 -7.04 -11.36
CA GLN A 15 18.84 -7.04 -11.29
C GLN A 15 19.41 -7.09 -9.87
N ILE A 16 18.62 -6.74 -8.85
CA ILE A 16 19.08 -6.81 -7.45
C ILE A 16 18.73 -8.18 -6.86
N PRO A 17 19.73 -9.09 -6.70
CA PRO A 17 19.46 -10.47 -6.31
C PRO A 17 19.17 -10.65 -4.81
N SER A 18 19.65 -9.74 -3.96
CA SER A 18 19.51 -9.83 -2.51
C SER A 18 18.49 -8.84 -1.98
N ARG A 19 17.20 -9.17 -2.14
CA ARG A 19 16.12 -8.42 -1.50
C ARG A 19 15.86 -8.93 -0.09
N LYS A 20 15.46 -8.02 0.80
CA LYS A 20 15.12 -8.37 2.17
C LYS A 20 13.80 -9.14 2.21
N LEU A 21 13.76 -10.19 3.01
CA LEU A 21 12.58 -11.04 3.16
C LEU A 21 12.21 -11.17 4.66
N TRP A 22 10.93 -11.19 4.94
CA TRP A 22 10.38 -11.58 6.22
C TRP A 22 9.85 -13.01 6.11
N GLN A 23 10.44 -13.94 6.85
CA GLN A 23 10.06 -15.37 6.80
C GLN A 23 9.98 -15.98 5.38
N GLY A 24 10.81 -15.50 4.46
CA GLY A 24 10.81 -15.93 3.06
C GLY A 24 9.83 -15.16 2.16
N TYR A 25 9.09 -14.19 2.69
CA TYR A 25 8.13 -13.38 1.94
C TYR A 25 8.62 -11.95 1.73
N HIS A 26 8.33 -11.38 0.56
CA HIS A 26 8.36 -9.93 0.36
C HIS A 26 7.17 -9.31 1.10
N LEU A 27 7.36 -8.14 1.69
CA LEU A 27 6.29 -7.42 2.36
C LEU A 27 5.96 -6.13 1.60
N PHE A 28 4.75 -6.06 1.13
CA PHE A 28 4.22 -4.86 0.49
C PHE A 28 3.12 -4.23 1.34
N ALA A 29 3.12 -2.91 1.47
CA ALA A 29 2.02 -2.16 2.06
C ALA A 29 1.36 -1.29 1.01
N VAL A 30 0.04 -1.23 1.02
CA VAL A 30 -0.75 -0.35 0.15
C VAL A 30 -1.37 0.75 1.00
N ASP A 31 -1.19 1.99 0.56
CA ASP A 31 -1.84 3.13 1.20
C ASP A 31 -2.15 4.24 0.18
N GLY A 32 -3.07 5.13 0.56
CA GLY A 32 -3.46 6.30 -0.20
C GLY A 32 -3.37 7.57 0.63
N SER A 33 -2.94 8.66 -0.01
CA SER A 33 -2.89 9.97 0.62
C SER A 33 -3.55 11.02 -0.27
N ARG A 34 -4.34 11.89 0.35
CA ARG A 34 -4.82 13.09 -0.33
C ARG A 34 -3.69 14.09 -0.43
N ILE A 35 -3.51 14.64 -1.61
CA ILE A 35 -2.49 15.67 -1.91
C ILE A 35 -3.14 16.92 -2.48
N GLU A 36 -2.63 18.08 -2.05
CA GLU A 36 -3.06 19.36 -2.57
C GLU A 36 -2.48 19.59 -3.98
N LEU A 37 -3.28 20.12 -4.88
CA LEU A 37 -2.88 20.40 -6.25
C LEU A 37 -3.06 21.88 -6.57
N PRO A 38 -2.25 22.47 -7.48
CA PRO A 38 -2.42 23.84 -7.95
C PRO A 38 -3.82 24.04 -8.56
N ASN A 39 -4.45 25.16 -8.20
CA ASN A 39 -5.77 25.53 -8.70
C ASN A 39 -5.65 26.15 -10.10
N SER A 40 -6.08 25.44 -11.11
CA SER A 40 -6.13 25.90 -12.49
C SER A 40 -7.30 25.25 -13.23
N LYS A 41 -7.66 25.77 -14.39
CA LYS A 41 -8.67 25.14 -15.23
C LYS A 41 -8.29 23.69 -15.59
N SER A 42 -7.03 23.47 -15.95
CA SER A 42 -6.54 22.13 -16.34
C SER A 42 -6.63 21.12 -15.19
N THR A 43 -6.30 21.52 -13.96
CA THR A 43 -6.40 20.62 -12.80
C THR A 43 -7.83 20.40 -12.37
N PHE A 44 -8.70 21.39 -12.41
CA PHE A 44 -10.14 21.23 -12.15
C PHE A 44 -10.81 20.29 -13.15
N ASP A 45 -10.53 20.47 -14.45
CA ASP A 45 -11.11 19.62 -15.49
C ASP A 45 -10.67 18.15 -15.36
N PHE A 46 -9.44 17.90 -14.93
CA PHE A 46 -8.86 16.56 -14.86
C PHE A 46 -9.10 15.88 -13.51
N PHE A 47 -8.77 16.54 -12.39
CA PHE A 47 -8.84 15.94 -11.05
C PHE A 47 -10.18 16.20 -10.33
N GLY A 48 -10.95 17.16 -10.81
CA GLY A 48 -12.20 17.59 -10.22
C GLY A 48 -12.03 18.85 -9.39
N GLU A 49 -13.12 19.57 -9.27
CA GLU A 49 -13.23 20.80 -8.51
C GLU A 49 -14.01 20.54 -7.21
N MET A 50 -13.55 21.13 -6.13
CA MET A 50 -14.16 21.05 -4.83
C MET A 50 -14.43 22.45 -4.26
N SER A 51 -15.48 22.57 -3.44
CA SER A 51 -15.75 23.79 -2.68
C SER A 51 -15.41 23.60 -1.20
N SER A 52 -15.00 24.65 -0.54
CA SER A 52 -14.64 24.66 0.86
C SER A 52 -15.84 25.04 1.73
N TYR A 53 -15.99 24.38 2.89
CA TYR A 53 -16.89 24.87 3.93
C TYR A 53 -16.07 25.66 4.98
N PRO A 54 -16.51 26.83 5.48
CA PRO A 54 -17.82 27.44 5.26
C PRO A 54 -17.93 28.35 4.02
N ASP A 55 -16.86 28.56 3.23
CA ASP A 55 -16.91 29.42 2.04
C ASP A 55 -17.06 28.59 0.75
N PRO A 56 -18.29 28.47 0.20
CA PRO A 56 -18.53 27.71 -1.02
C PRO A 56 -17.94 28.35 -2.29
N ASN A 57 -17.48 29.61 -2.21
CA ASN A 57 -16.84 30.30 -3.34
C ASN A 57 -15.34 29.99 -3.43
N ARG A 58 -14.75 29.45 -2.35
CA ARG A 58 -13.36 29.01 -2.37
C ARG A 58 -13.27 27.65 -3.04
N ARG A 59 -12.81 27.67 -4.27
CA ARG A 59 -12.59 26.48 -5.08
C ARG A 59 -11.16 25.97 -4.91
N TYR A 60 -11.01 24.66 -4.85
CA TYR A 60 -9.71 24.01 -4.80
C TYR A 60 -9.78 22.63 -5.47
N THR A 61 -8.63 22.07 -5.76
CA THR A 61 -8.53 20.69 -6.25
C THR A 61 -7.52 19.92 -5.45
N MET A 62 -7.77 18.62 -5.34
CA MET A 62 -6.89 17.65 -4.71
C MET A 62 -6.80 16.39 -5.57
N GLY A 63 -5.76 15.61 -5.36
CA GLY A 63 -5.62 14.27 -5.92
C GLY A 63 -5.59 13.21 -4.85
N LEU A 64 -5.91 11.97 -5.23
CA LEU A 64 -5.60 10.78 -4.46
C LEU A 64 -4.29 10.19 -5.02
N ALA A 65 -3.20 10.33 -4.28
CA ALA A 65 -1.98 9.57 -4.51
C ALA A 65 -2.13 8.20 -3.86
N SER A 66 -1.82 7.12 -4.57
CA SER A 66 -1.83 5.76 -4.06
C SER A 66 -0.54 5.06 -4.42
N ILE A 67 0.05 4.33 -3.48
CA ILE A 67 1.29 3.58 -3.68
C ILE A 67 1.17 2.15 -3.17
N ILE A 68 1.90 1.24 -3.80
CA ILE A 68 2.32 -0.01 -3.19
C ILE A 68 3.82 0.05 -2.93
N TYR A 69 4.20 -0.26 -1.73
CA TYR A 69 5.51 0.02 -1.15
C TYR A 69 6.13 -1.24 -0.55
N ASP A 70 7.34 -1.57 -1.01
CA ASP A 70 8.18 -2.61 -0.43
C ASP A 70 8.75 -2.08 0.89
N VAL A 71 8.23 -2.58 2.00
CA VAL A 71 8.52 -2.03 3.33
C VAL A 71 9.89 -2.45 3.85
N LEU A 72 10.44 -3.54 3.34
CA LEU A 72 11.76 -4.04 3.78
C LEU A 72 12.89 -3.39 3.00
N ASP A 73 12.70 -3.13 1.72
CA ASP A 73 13.68 -2.50 0.85
C ASP A 73 13.51 -0.98 0.74
N ASP A 74 12.50 -0.40 1.43
CA ASP A 74 12.19 1.04 1.38
C ASP A 74 11.95 1.54 -0.06
N TYR A 75 11.16 0.79 -0.87
CA TYR A 75 11.05 1.02 -2.30
C TYR A 75 9.59 1.11 -2.78
N ILE A 76 9.25 2.15 -3.55
CA ILE A 76 7.92 2.31 -4.13
C ILE A 76 7.85 1.49 -5.42
N LEU A 77 7.07 0.41 -5.43
CA LEU A 77 6.94 -0.49 -6.57
C LEU A 77 6.00 0.07 -7.64
N HIS A 78 4.84 0.55 -7.25
CA HIS A 78 3.89 1.17 -8.16
C HIS A 78 3.24 2.38 -7.49
N ALA A 79 3.01 3.42 -8.28
CA ALA A 79 2.36 4.64 -7.81
C ALA A 79 1.34 5.13 -8.85
N SER A 80 0.24 5.68 -8.38
CA SER A 80 -0.79 6.29 -9.22
C SER A 80 -1.37 7.55 -8.57
N ILE A 81 -1.84 8.47 -9.41
CA ILE A 81 -2.52 9.69 -8.97
C ILE A 81 -3.88 9.78 -9.66
N HIS A 82 -4.92 9.88 -8.88
CA HIS A 82 -6.31 9.85 -9.31
C HIS A 82 -7.06 11.11 -8.89
N LYS A 83 -8.30 11.24 -9.36
CA LYS A 83 -9.24 12.25 -8.86
C LYS A 83 -9.46 12.09 -7.37
N PHE A 84 -9.70 13.20 -6.67
CA PHE A 84 -9.91 13.20 -5.22
C PHE A 84 -10.96 12.18 -4.73
N LEU A 85 -12.08 12.06 -5.45
CA LEU A 85 -13.19 11.16 -5.09
C LEU A 85 -13.00 9.71 -5.56
N SER A 86 -11.83 9.38 -6.14
CA SER A 86 -11.54 8.00 -6.55
C SER A 86 -11.46 7.08 -5.32
N SER A 87 -11.82 5.83 -5.55
CA SER A 87 -11.79 4.80 -4.51
C SER A 87 -10.34 4.33 -4.26
N GLU A 88 -9.90 4.36 -3.01
CA GLU A 88 -8.61 3.78 -2.60
C GLU A 88 -8.54 2.28 -2.90
N ARG A 89 -9.65 1.55 -2.78
CA ARG A 89 -9.72 0.12 -3.15
C ARG A 89 -9.54 -0.09 -4.65
N ALA A 90 -10.11 0.79 -5.50
CA ALA A 90 -9.90 0.69 -6.94
C ALA A 90 -8.44 0.94 -7.31
N ALA A 91 -7.78 1.93 -6.68
CA ALA A 91 -6.35 2.16 -6.84
C ALA A 91 -5.51 0.97 -6.35
N ALA A 92 -5.90 0.34 -5.24
CA ALA A 92 -5.25 -0.88 -4.74
C ALA A 92 -5.35 -2.04 -5.74
N LEU A 93 -6.48 -2.23 -6.41
CA LEU A 93 -6.61 -3.26 -7.46
C LEU A 93 -5.68 -3.01 -8.65
N GLU A 94 -5.41 -1.75 -8.99
CA GLU A 94 -4.40 -1.43 -10.01
C GLU A 94 -3.00 -1.86 -9.57
N HIS A 95 -2.65 -1.67 -8.29
CA HIS A 95 -1.39 -2.12 -7.73
C HIS A 95 -1.25 -3.64 -7.77
N LEU A 96 -2.32 -4.37 -7.42
CA LEU A 96 -2.31 -5.84 -7.45
C LEU A 96 -2.09 -6.38 -8.86
N LYS A 97 -2.71 -5.79 -9.87
CA LYS A 97 -2.49 -6.16 -11.28
C LYS A 97 -1.04 -5.94 -11.71
N VAL A 98 -0.40 -4.86 -11.27
CA VAL A 98 1.02 -4.64 -11.56
C VAL A 98 1.89 -5.72 -10.91
N LEU A 99 1.58 -6.13 -9.68
CA LEU A 99 2.27 -7.28 -9.05
C LEU A 99 2.11 -8.57 -9.85
N GLU A 100 0.92 -8.81 -10.40
CA GLU A 100 0.64 -9.97 -11.27
C GLU A 100 1.49 -9.90 -12.54
N ASP A 101 1.46 -8.75 -13.23
CA ASP A 101 2.20 -8.53 -14.48
C ASP A 101 3.73 -8.68 -14.30
N MET A 102 4.25 -8.26 -13.14
CA MET A 102 5.66 -8.41 -12.78
C MET A 102 6.02 -9.81 -12.23
N GLY A 103 5.04 -10.67 -11.98
CA GLY A 103 5.26 -11.97 -11.35
C GLY A 103 5.71 -11.90 -9.88
N LEU A 104 5.51 -10.76 -9.21
CA LEU A 104 5.95 -10.52 -7.83
C LEU A 104 4.92 -10.96 -6.77
N TYR A 105 3.72 -11.39 -7.17
CA TYR A 105 2.69 -11.86 -6.24
C TYR A 105 3.07 -13.18 -5.55
N ASN A 106 3.91 -14.00 -6.18
CA ASN A 106 4.45 -15.22 -5.58
C ASN A 106 5.43 -14.87 -4.45
N ASN A 107 5.25 -15.47 -3.29
CA ASN A 107 6.04 -15.20 -2.07
C ASN A 107 5.96 -13.74 -1.58
N SER A 108 4.84 -13.08 -1.79
CA SER A 108 4.58 -11.72 -1.29
C SER A 108 3.39 -11.70 -0.36
N ILE A 109 3.47 -10.93 0.71
CA ILE A 109 2.34 -10.62 1.59
C ILE A 109 2.01 -9.14 1.44
N ILE A 110 0.75 -8.83 1.16
CA ILE A 110 0.28 -7.45 0.99
C ILE A 110 -0.50 -7.03 2.24
N ILE A 111 -0.07 -5.94 2.85
CA ILE A 111 -0.61 -5.43 4.11
C ILE A 111 -1.50 -4.22 3.80
N PHE A 112 -2.77 -4.29 4.25
CA PHE A 112 -3.77 -3.26 4.04
C PHE A 112 -4.32 -2.71 5.34
N ASP A 113 -4.59 -1.41 5.38
CA ASP A 113 -5.31 -0.79 6.50
C ASP A 113 -6.81 -1.12 6.48
N ARG A 114 -7.49 -0.76 7.58
CA ARG A 114 -8.92 -0.97 7.82
C ARG A 114 -9.84 -0.46 6.72
N GLY A 115 -9.44 0.59 5.98
CA GLY A 115 -10.19 1.16 4.87
C GLY A 115 -10.36 0.22 3.67
N TYR A 116 -9.41 -0.69 3.49
CA TYR A 116 -9.35 -1.56 2.31
C TYR A 116 -10.20 -2.82 2.43
N TYR A 117 -10.45 -3.32 3.64
CA TYR A 117 -11.22 -4.56 3.79
C TYR A 117 -12.62 -4.44 3.20
N SER A 118 -12.94 -5.34 2.31
CA SER A 118 -14.27 -5.75 1.88
C SER A 118 -14.21 -7.22 1.48
N GLU A 119 -15.35 -7.91 1.46
CA GLU A 119 -15.37 -9.30 1.01
C GLU A 119 -14.90 -9.43 -0.44
N ASP A 120 -15.28 -8.50 -1.32
CA ASP A 120 -14.86 -8.49 -2.72
C ASP A 120 -13.35 -8.33 -2.87
N MET A 121 -12.72 -7.41 -2.10
CA MET A 121 -11.27 -7.22 -2.14
C MET A 121 -10.53 -8.46 -1.61
N PHE A 122 -11.04 -9.05 -0.53
CA PHE A 122 -10.44 -10.27 0.02
C PHE A 122 -10.57 -11.45 -0.96
N ARG A 123 -11.74 -11.62 -1.58
CA ARG A 123 -11.97 -12.62 -2.62
C ARG A 123 -11.05 -12.41 -3.81
N TYR A 124 -10.92 -11.18 -4.28
CA TYR A 124 -9.98 -10.84 -5.34
C TYR A 124 -8.56 -11.31 -5.02
N CYS A 125 -8.06 -11.01 -3.82
CA CYS A 125 -6.73 -11.47 -3.40
C CYS A 125 -6.61 -13.00 -3.46
N VAL A 126 -7.60 -13.74 -2.95
CA VAL A 126 -7.58 -15.21 -2.96
C VAL A 126 -7.64 -15.76 -4.38
N GLU A 127 -8.55 -15.26 -5.21
CA GLU A 127 -8.78 -15.73 -6.59
C GLU A 127 -7.56 -15.50 -7.50
N HIS A 128 -6.81 -14.42 -7.23
CA HIS A 128 -5.61 -14.05 -7.99
C HIS A 128 -4.30 -14.52 -7.33
N GLY A 129 -4.38 -15.29 -6.24
CA GLY A 129 -3.22 -15.87 -5.57
C GLY A 129 -2.37 -14.91 -4.75
N HIS A 130 -2.90 -13.71 -4.43
CA HIS A 130 -2.24 -12.78 -3.53
C HIS A 130 -2.42 -13.20 -2.07
N LEU A 131 -1.33 -13.27 -1.31
CA LEU A 131 -1.42 -13.36 0.15
C LEU A 131 -1.65 -11.95 0.72
N CYS A 132 -2.63 -11.81 1.59
CA CYS A 132 -2.98 -10.52 2.16
C CYS A 132 -3.21 -10.57 3.68
N VAL A 133 -2.92 -9.45 4.33
CA VAL A 133 -3.30 -9.17 5.72
C VAL A 133 -4.07 -7.85 5.73
N MET A 134 -5.32 -7.89 6.17
CA MET A 134 -6.23 -6.74 6.18
C MET A 134 -6.73 -6.48 7.60
N ARG A 135 -6.61 -5.24 8.08
CA ARG A 135 -7.25 -4.83 9.33
C ARG A 135 -8.75 -4.76 9.17
N LEU A 136 -9.48 -5.38 10.09
CA LEU A 136 -10.93 -5.35 10.12
C LEU A 136 -11.46 -4.17 10.94
N LYS A 137 -12.65 -3.70 10.61
CA LYS A 137 -13.41 -2.79 11.48
C LYS A 137 -13.92 -3.57 12.69
N GLU A 138 -13.89 -2.93 13.85
CA GLU A 138 -14.60 -3.44 15.01
C GLU A 138 -16.10 -3.55 14.72
N GLY A 139 -16.73 -4.55 15.33
CA GLY A 139 -18.19 -4.71 15.28
C GLY A 139 -18.75 -5.35 14.01
N ILE A 140 -17.93 -5.74 13.02
CA ILE A 140 -18.38 -6.60 11.93
C ILE A 140 -18.49 -8.07 12.41
N ASN A 141 -19.26 -8.88 11.68
CA ASN A 141 -19.52 -10.27 12.09
C ASN A 141 -18.25 -11.09 12.32
N LEU A 142 -17.21 -10.89 11.52
CA LEU A 142 -15.94 -11.60 11.66
C LEU A 142 -15.20 -11.21 12.96
N SER A 143 -15.06 -9.91 13.24
CA SER A 143 -14.40 -9.44 14.45
C SER A 143 -15.19 -9.81 15.73
N LYS A 144 -16.53 -9.73 15.69
CA LYS A 144 -17.38 -10.12 16.83
C LYS A 144 -17.30 -11.60 17.21
N LYS A 145 -17.08 -12.48 16.23
CA LYS A 145 -16.98 -13.92 16.43
C LYS A 145 -15.56 -14.39 16.76
N CYS A 146 -14.56 -13.55 16.50
CA CYS A 146 -13.17 -13.92 16.70
C CYS A 146 -12.82 -13.94 18.21
N ASN A 147 -12.22 -15.04 18.64
CA ASN A 147 -11.65 -15.21 19.95
C ASN A 147 -10.24 -15.82 19.79
N GLY A 148 -9.26 -14.96 19.70
CA GLY A 148 -7.86 -15.35 19.53
C GLY A 148 -7.46 -15.57 18.09
N ASP A 149 -7.50 -16.80 17.58
CA ASP A 149 -7.16 -17.19 16.21
C ASP A 149 -8.24 -18.14 15.69
N MET A 150 -8.90 -17.75 14.61
CA MET A 150 -10.10 -18.46 14.12
C MET A 150 -10.03 -18.61 12.60
N ILE A 151 -10.33 -19.80 12.12
CA ILE A 151 -10.62 -20.03 10.70
C ILE A 151 -12.14 -19.99 10.50
N SER A 152 -12.57 -19.20 9.53
CA SER A 152 -13.96 -19.03 9.12
C SER A 152 -14.08 -19.17 7.61
N VAL A 153 -15.28 -19.04 7.07
CA VAL A 153 -15.57 -19.12 5.64
C VAL A 153 -16.41 -17.92 5.24
N LEU A 154 -15.98 -17.17 4.23
CA LEU A 154 -16.80 -16.21 3.51
C LEU A 154 -17.71 -16.99 2.56
N GLN A 155 -18.99 -17.04 2.88
CA GLN A 155 -19.96 -17.83 2.10
C GLN A 155 -20.14 -17.24 0.70
N GLY A 156 -20.01 -18.10 -0.30
CA GLY A 156 -20.36 -17.74 -1.67
C GLY A 156 -21.86 -17.60 -1.86
N THR A 157 -22.26 -16.84 -2.84
CA THR A 157 -23.67 -16.71 -3.23
C THR A 157 -23.88 -17.12 -4.67
N SER A 158 -24.82 -18.02 -4.91
CA SER A 158 -25.20 -18.45 -6.28
C SER A 158 -25.68 -17.27 -7.14
N LYS A 159 -26.25 -16.23 -6.50
CA LYS A 159 -26.71 -15.01 -7.18
C LYS A 159 -25.59 -14.19 -7.79
N GLU A 160 -24.43 -14.19 -7.15
CA GLU A 160 -23.22 -13.46 -7.60
C GLU A 160 -22.20 -14.40 -8.26
N GLY A 161 -22.47 -15.71 -8.31
CA GLY A 161 -21.56 -16.70 -8.88
C GLY A 161 -20.25 -16.85 -8.07
N THR A 162 -20.26 -16.46 -6.79
CA THR A 162 -19.08 -16.53 -5.92
C THR A 162 -19.02 -17.87 -5.19
N SER A 163 -17.79 -18.39 -4.97
CA SER A 163 -17.53 -19.61 -4.21
C SER A 163 -17.23 -19.30 -2.74
N ASP A 164 -17.29 -20.33 -1.89
CA ASP A 164 -16.83 -20.26 -0.51
C ASP A 164 -15.32 -20.01 -0.45
N VAL A 165 -14.90 -19.05 0.40
CA VAL A 165 -13.49 -18.67 0.57
C VAL A 165 -13.09 -18.80 2.03
N PRO A 166 -12.07 -19.61 2.37
CA PRO A 166 -11.55 -19.69 3.74
C PRO A 166 -10.86 -18.36 4.11
N ILE A 167 -11.06 -17.94 5.34
CA ILE A 167 -10.47 -16.73 5.93
C ILE A 167 -10.00 -17.03 7.35
N ARG A 168 -8.75 -16.69 7.66
CA ARG A 168 -8.22 -16.72 9.02
C ARG A 168 -8.40 -15.34 9.64
N VAL A 169 -8.96 -15.29 10.83
CA VAL A 169 -9.20 -14.05 11.57
C VAL A 169 -8.46 -14.13 12.90
N LEU A 170 -7.65 -13.12 13.18
CA LEU A 170 -6.80 -13.06 14.37
C LEU A 170 -7.20 -11.85 15.22
N GLU A 171 -7.31 -12.06 16.51
CA GLU A 171 -7.43 -11.02 17.53
C GLU A 171 -6.02 -10.69 18.05
N ILE A 172 -5.56 -9.47 17.88
CA ILE A 172 -4.25 -8.98 18.28
C ILE A 172 -4.44 -8.01 19.45
N PRO A 173 -3.97 -8.35 20.67
CA PRO A 173 -4.00 -7.43 21.78
C PRO A 173 -2.97 -6.32 21.58
N LEU A 174 -3.33 -5.08 21.91
CA LEU A 174 -2.44 -3.93 21.92
C LEU A 174 -2.02 -3.57 23.36
N ASP A 175 -0.92 -2.84 23.48
CA ASP A 175 -0.33 -2.49 24.77
C ASP A 175 -1.25 -1.62 25.65
N ASP A 176 -2.17 -0.87 25.05
CA ASP A 176 -3.17 -0.06 25.73
C ASP A 176 -4.42 -0.84 26.20
N GLY A 177 -4.42 -2.16 25.99
CA GLY A 177 -5.53 -3.05 26.33
C GLY A 177 -6.65 -3.10 25.28
N THR A 178 -6.54 -2.35 24.19
CA THR A 178 -7.45 -2.46 23.05
C THR A 178 -7.11 -3.68 22.18
N LYS A 179 -7.98 -4.01 21.23
CA LYS A 179 -7.78 -5.16 20.35
C LYS A 179 -7.89 -4.72 18.90
N GLU A 180 -7.03 -5.24 18.07
CA GLU A 180 -7.16 -5.18 16.63
C GLU A 180 -7.54 -6.54 16.07
N TYR A 181 -8.23 -6.54 14.95
CA TYR A 181 -8.63 -7.75 14.26
C TYR A 181 -8.04 -7.75 12.86
N LEU A 182 -7.36 -8.84 12.52
CA LEU A 182 -6.75 -9.02 11.20
C LEU A 182 -7.44 -10.18 10.46
N ALA A 183 -7.70 -9.97 9.18
CA ALA A 183 -8.16 -11.02 8.26
C ALA A 183 -7.04 -11.35 7.29
N THR A 184 -6.82 -12.65 7.03
CA THR A 184 -5.77 -13.10 6.13
C THR A 184 -6.14 -14.43 5.45
N ASN A 185 -5.56 -14.65 4.27
CA ASN A 185 -5.53 -15.95 3.59
C ASN A 185 -4.16 -16.64 3.73
N LEU A 186 -3.30 -16.17 4.64
CA LEU A 186 -2.03 -16.81 4.98
C LEU A 186 -2.27 -17.92 6.01
N PHE A 187 -2.20 -19.17 5.54
CA PHE A 187 -2.42 -20.38 6.33
C PHE A 187 -1.13 -21.14 6.61
N ASP A 188 0.04 -20.58 6.28
CA ASP A 188 1.33 -21.21 6.56
C ASP A 188 1.48 -21.45 8.08
N PRO A 189 1.63 -22.71 8.54
CA PRO A 189 1.79 -23.02 9.95
C PRO A 189 3.07 -22.42 10.58
N ALA A 190 4.07 -22.09 9.77
CA ALA A 190 5.28 -21.44 10.23
C ALA A 190 5.02 -19.98 10.67
N VAL A 191 3.93 -19.35 10.16
CA VAL A 191 3.51 -18.02 10.55
C VAL A 191 2.48 -18.11 11.67
N THR A 192 2.99 -18.06 12.90
CA THR A 192 2.17 -18.16 14.10
C THR A 192 1.39 -16.87 14.40
N LYS A 193 0.35 -16.95 15.23
CA LYS A 193 -0.46 -15.79 15.63
C LYS A 193 0.41 -14.64 16.15
N ASP A 194 1.39 -14.93 16.98
CA ASP A 194 2.23 -13.91 17.63
C ASP A 194 3.06 -13.11 16.63
N MET A 195 3.39 -13.72 15.49
CA MET A 195 4.12 -13.04 14.41
C MET A 195 3.25 -12.03 13.64
N PHE A 196 1.91 -12.15 13.69
CA PHE A 196 1.03 -11.22 12.99
C PHE A 196 1.02 -9.82 13.60
N TRP A 197 1.36 -9.67 14.88
CA TRP A 197 1.55 -8.34 15.46
C TRP A 197 2.72 -7.61 14.80
N GLU A 198 3.88 -8.27 14.70
CA GLU A 198 5.05 -7.75 14.00
C GLU A 198 4.76 -7.51 12.51
N LEU A 199 4.17 -8.52 11.85
CA LEU A 199 3.82 -8.44 10.42
C LEU A 199 2.92 -7.24 10.12
N TYR A 200 1.90 -7.00 10.94
CA TYR A 200 1.00 -5.87 10.73
C TYR A 200 1.67 -4.53 11.06
N PHE A 201 2.63 -4.50 11.96
CA PHE A 201 3.41 -3.31 12.28
C PHE A 201 4.21 -2.80 11.06
N TYR A 202 4.61 -3.68 10.14
CA TYR A 202 5.23 -3.31 8.87
C TYR A 202 4.32 -2.49 7.93
N ARG A 203 3.07 -2.24 8.28
CA ARG A 203 2.22 -1.27 7.58
C ARG A 203 2.65 0.18 7.83
N TRP A 204 3.16 0.50 9.02
CA TRP A 204 3.52 1.88 9.38
C TRP A 204 4.55 2.57 8.48
N PRO A 205 5.58 1.90 7.96
CA PRO A 205 6.54 2.50 7.04
C PRO A 205 5.91 3.20 5.84
N VAL A 206 4.78 2.76 5.30
CA VAL A 206 4.13 3.44 4.17
C VAL A 206 3.60 4.82 4.55
N GLU A 207 3.10 5.00 5.77
CA GLU A 207 2.68 6.31 6.28
C GLU A 207 3.89 7.25 6.46
N LEU A 208 5.01 6.72 6.93
CA LEU A 208 6.27 7.47 7.03
C LEU A 208 6.80 7.85 5.65
N LYS A 209 6.66 6.96 4.66
CA LYS A 209 7.02 7.26 3.27
C LYS A 209 6.20 8.43 2.71
N TYR A 210 4.89 8.50 2.96
CA TYR A 210 4.10 9.68 2.58
C TYR A 210 4.55 10.95 3.28
N LYS A 211 4.90 10.89 4.57
CA LYS A 211 5.47 12.05 5.28
C LYS A 211 6.79 12.51 4.65
N GLU A 212 7.64 11.56 4.25
CA GLU A 212 8.88 11.86 3.56
C GLU A 212 8.64 12.50 2.19
N LEU A 213 7.75 11.92 1.37
CA LEU A 213 7.36 12.46 0.06
C LEU A 213 6.83 13.89 0.16
N LYS A 214 5.98 14.17 1.15
CA LYS A 214 5.43 15.52 1.35
C LYS A 214 6.45 16.50 1.89
N SER A 215 7.33 16.12 2.81
CA SER A 215 8.24 17.02 3.50
C SER A 215 9.59 17.17 2.82
N ARG A 216 10.23 16.06 2.39
CA ARG A 216 11.58 16.08 1.80
C ARG A 216 11.56 16.22 0.29
N PHE A 217 10.59 15.59 -0.37
CA PHE A 217 10.45 15.64 -1.82
C PHE A 217 9.45 16.70 -2.28
N ALA A 218 8.85 17.45 -1.34
CA ALA A 218 7.92 18.54 -1.62
C ALA A 218 6.80 18.14 -2.61
N MET A 219 6.24 16.93 -2.45
CA MET A 219 5.30 16.32 -3.40
C MET A 219 4.04 17.17 -3.66
N GLU A 220 3.72 18.12 -2.79
CA GLU A 220 2.59 19.06 -2.91
C GLU A 220 3.02 20.45 -3.41
N GLU A 221 4.32 20.70 -3.64
CA GLU A 221 4.87 21.95 -4.16
C GLU A 221 5.12 21.86 -5.67
N PHE A 222 4.04 21.75 -6.44
CA PHE A 222 4.12 21.61 -7.89
C PHE A 222 4.58 22.92 -8.55
N SER A 223 5.54 22.82 -9.47
CA SER A 223 6.03 23.96 -10.27
C SER A 223 5.10 24.31 -11.41
N GLY A 224 4.39 23.31 -11.94
CA GLY A 224 3.42 23.45 -13.02
C GLY A 224 1.98 23.35 -12.54
N ALA A 225 1.06 23.97 -13.29
CA ALA A 225 -0.36 23.99 -12.97
C ALA A 225 -1.24 23.29 -14.02
N THR A 226 -0.66 22.38 -14.82
CA THR A 226 -1.41 21.54 -15.75
C THR A 226 -1.51 20.10 -15.24
N ALA A 227 -2.55 19.38 -15.62
CA ALA A 227 -2.69 17.97 -15.25
C ALA A 227 -1.47 17.13 -15.70
N VAL A 228 -0.88 17.47 -16.84
CA VAL A 228 0.32 16.79 -17.36
C VAL A 228 1.54 17.10 -16.51
N SER A 229 1.79 18.37 -16.16
CA SER A 229 2.93 18.73 -15.28
C SER A 229 2.81 18.08 -13.90
N ILE A 230 1.61 18.09 -13.31
CA ILE A 230 1.33 17.40 -12.03
C ILE A 230 1.72 15.91 -12.11
N GLN A 231 1.28 15.21 -13.14
CA GLN A 231 1.64 13.79 -13.31
C GLN A 231 3.14 13.60 -13.51
N GLN A 232 3.80 14.44 -14.28
CA GLN A 232 5.25 14.35 -14.49
C GLN A 232 6.02 14.58 -13.19
N GLU A 233 5.66 15.61 -12.42
CA GLU A 233 6.30 15.92 -11.14
C GLU A 233 6.00 14.85 -10.08
N PHE A 234 4.80 14.28 -10.07
CA PHE A 234 4.46 13.13 -9.22
C PHE A 234 5.41 11.94 -9.47
N TYR A 235 5.57 11.53 -10.73
CA TYR A 235 6.43 10.38 -11.04
C TYR A 235 7.93 10.66 -10.86
N ILE A 236 8.38 11.91 -11.03
CA ILE A 236 9.78 12.23 -10.71
C ILE A 236 10.04 12.16 -9.20
N ASN A 237 9.08 12.56 -8.38
CA ASN A 237 9.20 12.43 -6.93
C ASN A 237 9.26 10.96 -6.48
N MET A 238 8.48 10.07 -7.11
CA MET A 238 8.56 8.62 -6.87
C MET A 238 9.94 8.07 -7.25
N LEU A 239 10.45 8.45 -8.43
CA LEU A 239 11.77 8.05 -8.89
C LEU A 239 12.88 8.54 -7.94
N LEU A 240 12.86 9.82 -7.57
CA LEU A 240 13.86 10.40 -6.66
C LEU A 240 13.82 9.76 -5.27
N SER A 241 12.62 9.46 -4.75
CA SER A 241 12.47 8.72 -3.50
C SER A 241 13.09 7.33 -3.58
N ASN A 242 12.85 6.60 -4.67
CA ASN A 242 13.43 5.28 -4.88
C ASN A 242 14.97 5.35 -5.01
N LEU A 243 15.51 6.32 -5.73
CA LEU A 243 16.97 6.50 -5.83
C LEU A 243 17.61 6.84 -4.47
N ALA A 244 16.93 7.67 -3.66
CA ALA A 244 17.41 7.99 -2.32
C ALA A 244 17.40 6.74 -1.41
N SER A 245 16.39 5.89 -1.53
CA SER A 245 16.31 4.62 -0.78
C SER A 245 17.39 3.64 -1.19
N LEU A 246 17.74 3.55 -2.47
CA LEU A 246 18.85 2.71 -2.95
C LEU A 246 20.18 3.15 -2.35
N ILE A 247 20.50 4.45 -2.41
CA ILE A 247 21.73 5.00 -1.86
C ILE A 247 21.81 4.75 -0.35
N LYS A 248 20.70 4.94 0.36
CA LYS A 248 20.61 4.70 1.80
C LYS A 248 20.85 3.22 2.13
N ASN A 249 20.19 2.29 1.42
CA ASN A 249 20.34 0.86 1.65
C ASN A 249 21.79 0.40 1.42
N GLU A 250 22.45 0.88 0.36
CA GLU A 250 23.84 0.58 0.07
C GLU A 250 24.76 1.09 1.20
N ALA A 251 24.57 2.32 1.64
CA ALA A 251 25.34 2.88 2.76
C ALA A 251 25.12 2.11 4.07
N ASP A 252 23.90 1.70 4.39
CA ASP A 252 23.58 0.91 5.57
C ASP A 252 24.25 -0.48 5.52
N GLU A 253 24.31 -1.12 4.36
CA GLU A 253 25.01 -2.39 4.16
C GLU A 253 26.53 -2.26 4.36
N GLU A 254 27.16 -1.21 3.83
CA GLU A 254 28.59 -0.94 4.02
C GLU A 254 28.94 -0.71 5.50
N ILE A 255 28.09 0.04 6.23
CA ILE A 255 28.26 0.27 7.67
C ILE A 255 28.19 -1.06 8.44
N GLN A 256 27.21 -1.92 8.12
CA GLN A 256 27.05 -3.21 8.78
C GLN A 256 28.23 -4.16 8.53
N ILE A 257 28.78 -4.18 7.31
CA ILE A 257 29.96 -4.97 6.96
C ILE A 257 31.18 -4.46 7.75
N SER A 258 31.39 -3.16 7.80
CA SER A 258 32.49 -2.53 8.54
C SER A 258 32.41 -2.81 10.04
N ALA A 259 31.20 -2.75 10.63
CA ALA A 259 30.99 -3.02 12.05
C ALA A 259 31.23 -4.51 12.45
N LYS A 260 31.02 -5.45 11.51
CA LYS A 260 31.28 -6.88 11.75
C LYS A 260 32.77 -7.26 11.59
N SER A 261 33.57 -6.38 10.99
CA SER A 261 35.00 -6.59 10.72
C SER A 261 35.90 -6.02 11.82
N THR A 262 35.31 -5.35 12.82
CA THR A 262 35.96 -4.79 14.00
C THR A 262 35.65 -5.62 15.22
#